data_ad197ecedf6d18d17aca26e16f5ec147
#
_entry.id   ad197ecedf6d18d17aca26e16f5ec147
#
_cell.length_a   1.000
_cell.length_b   1.000
_cell.length_c   1.000
_cell.angle_alpha   90.00
_cell.angle_beta   90.00
_cell.angle_gamma   90.00
#
_symmetry.space_group_name_H-M   'P 1'
#
loop_
_entity.id
_entity.type
_entity.pdbx_description
1 polymer ?
#
loop_
_entity_poly.entity_id
_entity_poly.type
_entity_poly.pdbx_seq_one_letter_code
_entity_poly.pdbx_strand_id
1 'polypeptide(L)'
;FPIRKPEQIVDILKEKGLPLPTKLMLEGDELPYTEYVRLAGLFPDAEVVNGTPLIRQARSVKTAIEIEMFRRSGMAHAKAYEQIPFAYYPGMTDIEFSIEIERLMRLQGCLGIFRVFGRSMEIFMGSVLTGDNAGYPSPYDFALGGRGLDPALPGGADKTPLKEGQSVMVDLGGNFNGYMGDMSRVFSIGKLSEEAY
;
A
#
# COMPACT_ATOMS: atom_id res chain seq x y z
N PHE A 1 -12.26 -26.90 9.08
CA PHE A 1 -13.41 -26.63 9.93
C PHE A 1 -13.87 -25.20 9.72
N PRO A 2 -15.14 -24.95 9.40
CA PRO A 2 -15.66 -23.58 9.37
C PRO A 2 -15.80 -23.07 10.80
N ILE A 3 -14.96 -22.13 11.19
CA ILE A 3 -15.00 -21.43 12.48
C ILE A 3 -15.78 -20.11 12.27
N ARG A 4 -16.81 -19.91 13.07
CA ARG A 4 -17.61 -18.67 13.06
C ARG A 4 -17.24 -17.72 14.21
N LYS A 5 -16.73 -18.28 15.30
CA LYS A 5 -16.32 -17.56 16.51
C LYS A 5 -15.01 -18.14 17.03
N PRO A 6 -14.05 -17.35 17.50
CA PRO A 6 -12.78 -17.84 18.05
C PRO A 6 -12.93 -18.85 19.19
N GLU A 7 -13.99 -18.73 19.99
CA GLU A 7 -14.29 -19.64 21.11
C GLU A 7 -14.40 -21.10 20.65
N GLN A 8 -14.86 -21.34 19.42
CA GLN A 8 -14.97 -22.70 18.85
C GLN A 8 -13.61 -23.39 18.69
N ILE A 9 -12.50 -22.65 18.71
CA ILE A 9 -11.14 -23.23 18.62
C ILE A 9 -10.90 -24.16 19.80
N VAL A 10 -11.26 -23.74 21.00
CA VAL A 10 -11.10 -24.53 22.23
C VAL A 10 -11.91 -25.82 22.15
N ASP A 11 -13.15 -25.74 21.70
CA ASP A 11 -14.05 -26.90 21.56
C ASP A 11 -13.50 -27.89 20.52
N ILE A 12 -13.04 -27.40 19.36
CA ILE A 12 -12.44 -28.21 18.31
C ILE A 12 -11.18 -28.92 18.79
N LEU A 13 -10.29 -28.23 19.53
CA LEU A 13 -9.10 -28.83 20.08
C LEU A 13 -9.45 -29.99 21.03
N LYS A 14 -10.42 -29.77 21.92
CA LYS A 14 -10.92 -30.81 22.85
C LYS A 14 -11.55 -31.98 22.11
N GLU A 15 -12.43 -31.71 21.15
CA GLU A 15 -13.09 -32.74 20.32
C GLU A 15 -12.09 -33.62 19.58
N LYS A 16 -10.99 -33.02 19.12
CA LYS A 16 -9.90 -33.74 18.40
C LYS A 16 -8.88 -34.40 19.33
N GLY A 17 -9.04 -34.31 20.65
CA GLY A 17 -8.08 -34.78 21.62
C GLY A 17 -6.72 -34.13 21.54
N LEU A 18 -6.67 -32.89 21.02
CA LEU A 18 -5.44 -32.10 20.93
C LEU A 18 -5.21 -31.32 22.24
N PRO A 19 -3.95 -31.20 22.70
CA PRO A 19 -3.64 -30.45 23.89
C PRO A 19 -3.95 -28.95 23.68
N LEU A 20 -4.41 -28.28 24.74
CA LEU A 20 -4.50 -26.82 24.73
C LEU A 20 -3.08 -26.23 24.74
N PRO A 21 -2.88 -25.09 24.08
CA PRO A 21 -1.56 -24.47 24.03
C PRO A 21 -1.13 -23.97 25.41
N THR A 22 0.13 -24.19 25.75
CA THR A 22 0.78 -23.59 26.93
C THR A 22 1.45 -22.26 26.61
N LYS A 23 1.57 -21.96 25.31
CA LYS A 23 2.09 -20.70 24.78
C LYS A 23 1.26 -20.26 23.59
N LEU A 24 0.78 -19.03 23.63
CA LEU A 24 -0.03 -18.41 22.58
C LEU A 24 0.69 -17.20 22.00
N MET A 25 0.89 -17.19 20.70
CA MET A 25 1.46 -16.07 19.99
C MET A 25 0.34 -15.28 19.30
N LEU A 26 0.21 -14.00 19.65
CA LEU A 26 -0.73 -13.08 19.04
C LEU A 26 0.02 -11.92 18.37
N GLU A 27 -0.52 -11.38 17.27
CA GLU A 27 0.02 -10.18 16.63
C GLU A 27 -0.36 -8.93 17.44
N GLY A 28 0.30 -8.75 18.59
CA GLY A 28 -0.04 -7.72 19.56
C GLY A 28 0.10 -6.28 19.05
N ASP A 29 0.88 -6.05 18.00
CA ASP A 29 1.03 -4.73 17.38
C ASP A 29 -0.09 -4.39 16.39
N GLU A 30 -0.85 -5.41 15.94
CA GLU A 30 -1.86 -5.26 14.89
C GLU A 30 -3.29 -5.48 15.41
N LEU A 31 -3.44 -6.34 16.42
CA LEU A 31 -4.75 -6.68 16.97
C LEU A 31 -5.32 -5.52 17.80
N PRO A 32 -6.59 -5.13 17.61
CA PRO A 32 -7.28 -4.25 18.55
C PRO A 32 -7.27 -4.84 19.96
N TYR A 33 -7.11 -4.00 20.96
CA TYR A 33 -7.01 -4.43 22.38
C TYR A 33 -8.12 -5.41 22.79
N THR A 34 -9.36 -5.14 22.41
CA THR A 34 -10.51 -6.00 22.74
C THR A 34 -10.35 -7.39 22.15
N GLU A 35 -9.92 -7.50 20.89
CA GLU A 35 -9.69 -8.80 20.26
C GLU A 35 -8.47 -9.52 20.87
N TYR A 36 -7.42 -8.79 21.21
CA TYR A 36 -6.26 -9.36 21.89
C TYR A 36 -6.69 -9.99 23.23
N VAL A 37 -7.41 -9.26 24.06
CA VAL A 37 -7.90 -9.74 25.37
C VAL A 37 -8.84 -10.93 25.21
N ARG A 38 -9.74 -10.86 24.23
CA ARG A 38 -10.68 -11.95 23.92
C ARG A 38 -9.94 -13.24 23.54
N LEU A 39 -8.98 -13.16 22.63
CA LEU A 39 -8.20 -14.32 22.16
C LEU A 39 -7.31 -14.89 23.27
N ALA A 40 -6.65 -14.03 24.05
CA ALA A 40 -5.86 -14.44 25.20
C ALA A 40 -6.72 -15.18 26.24
N GLY A 41 -7.93 -14.70 26.50
CA GLY A 41 -8.88 -15.29 27.44
C GLY A 41 -9.40 -16.69 27.05
N LEU A 42 -9.22 -17.13 25.79
CA LEU A 42 -9.56 -18.49 25.38
C LEU A 42 -8.62 -19.55 25.99
N PHE A 43 -7.41 -19.14 26.36
CA PHE A 43 -6.37 -20.02 26.88
C PHE A 43 -5.76 -19.41 28.14
N PRO A 44 -6.50 -19.40 29.27
CA PRO A 44 -6.10 -18.65 30.47
C PRO A 44 -4.80 -19.17 31.12
N ASP A 45 -4.45 -20.43 30.86
CA ASP A 45 -3.23 -21.05 31.39
C ASP A 45 -2.03 -20.90 30.42
N ALA A 46 -2.23 -20.27 29.25
CA ALA A 46 -1.16 -20.09 28.28
C ALA A 46 -0.37 -18.78 28.55
N GLU A 47 0.96 -18.88 28.39
CA GLU A 47 1.80 -17.69 28.26
C GLU A 47 1.49 -16.97 26.93
N VAL A 48 1.03 -15.73 26.99
CA VAL A 48 0.75 -14.94 25.79
C VAL A 48 1.97 -14.09 25.45
N VAL A 49 2.46 -14.22 24.20
CA VAL A 49 3.62 -13.47 23.69
C VAL A 49 3.27 -12.72 22.41
N ASN A 50 3.97 -11.61 22.15
CA ASN A 50 3.82 -10.89 20.90
C ASN A 50 4.47 -11.67 19.76
N GLY A 51 3.66 -12.14 18.82
CA GLY A 51 4.07 -12.88 17.63
C GLY A 51 4.33 -12.02 16.40
N THR A 52 4.01 -10.72 16.43
CA THR A 52 4.13 -9.82 15.27
C THR A 52 5.51 -9.88 14.60
N PRO A 53 6.65 -9.82 15.33
CA PRO A 53 7.96 -9.87 14.68
C PRO A 53 8.21 -11.17 13.92
N LEU A 54 7.77 -12.31 14.48
CA LEU A 54 7.94 -13.61 13.84
C LEU A 54 7.09 -13.74 12.57
N ILE A 55 5.83 -13.28 12.61
CA ILE A 55 4.95 -13.29 11.45
C ILE A 55 5.50 -12.39 10.35
N ARG A 56 5.99 -11.19 10.70
CA ARG A 56 6.65 -10.30 9.74
C ARG A 56 7.89 -10.94 9.12
N GLN A 57 8.71 -11.63 9.91
CA GLN A 57 9.88 -12.36 9.43
C GLN A 57 9.47 -13.50 8.47
N ALA A 58 8.46 -14.29 8.81
CA ALA A 58 7.96 -15.36 7.95
C ALA A 58 7.42 -14.81 6.61
N ARG A 59 6.75 -13.64 6.62
CA ARG A 59 6.22 -12.97 5.43
C ARG A 59 7.31 -12.26 4.61
N SER A 60 8.49 -11.99 5.17
CA SER A 60 9.56 -11.29 4.45
C SER A 60 10.16 -12.13 3.33
N VAL A 61 10.20 -13.45 3.49
CA VAL A 61 10.70 -14.39 2.47
C VAL A 61 9.51 -15.00 1.72
N LYS A 62 9.41 -14.67 0.43
CA LYS A 62 8.28 -15.07 -0.42
C LYS A 62 8.49 -16.46 -1.02
N THR A 63 7.42 -17.22 -1.07
CA THR A 63 7.37 -18.51 -1.78
C THR A 63 7.38 -18.31 -3.30
N ALA A 64 7.62 -19.36 -4.07
CA ALA A 64 7.61 -19.31 -5.53
C ALA A 64 6.24 -18.84 -6.09
N ILE A 65 5.15 -19.26 -5.45
CA ILE A 65 3.78 -18.83 -5.84
C ILE A 65 3.60 -17.33 -5.60
N GLU A 66 4.03 -16.82 -4.46
CA GLU A 66 3.95 -15.39 -4.13
C GLU A 66 4.80 -14.55 -5.09
N ILE A 67 6.02 -15.01 -5.43
CA ILE A 67 6.86 -14.35 -6.42
C ILE A 67 6.16 -14.26 -7.78
N GLU A 68 5.48 -15.32 -8.21
CA GLU A 68 4.71 -15.30 -9.44
C GLU A 68 3.54 -14.31 -9.38
N MET A 69 2.86 -14.18 -8.24
CA MET A 69 1.82 -13.16 -8.04
C MET A 69 2.39 -11.74 -8.10
N PHE A 70 3.57 -11.50 -7.50
CA PHE A 70 4.28 -10.22 -7.64
C PHE A 70 4.63 -9.91 -9.09
N ARG A 71 5.12 -10.89 -9.86
CA ARG A 71 5.44 -10.70 -11.30
C ARG A 71 4.21 -10.31 -12.11
N ARG A 72 3.07 -10.98 -11.89
CA ARG A 72 1.81 -10.65 -12.56
C ARG A 72 1.32 -9.25 -12.19
N SER A 73 1.41 -8.90 -10.92
CA SER A 73 1.10 -7.56 -10.44
C SER A 73 2.00 -6.51 -11.11
N GLY A 74 3.31 -6.74 -11.12
CA GLY A 74 4.28 -5.85 -11.77
C GLY A 74 4.07 -5.69 -13.27
N MET A 75 3.72 -6.76 -13.98
CA MET A 75 3.40 -6.68 -15.42
C MET A 75 2.14 -5.85 -15.70
N ALA A 76 1.09 -6.01 -14.89
CA ALA A 76 -0.12 -5.21 -15.02
C ALA A 76 0.14 -3.73 -14.69
N HIS A 77 0.95 -3.48 -13.68
CA HIS A 77 1.41 -2.14 -13.31
C HIS A 77 2.20 -1.48 -14.44
N ALA A 78 3.18 -2.18 -15.02
CA ALA A 78 3.97 -1.68 -16.15
C ALA A 78 3.10 -1.33 -17.36
N LYS A 79 2.10 -2.15 -17.70
CA LYS A 79 1.16 -1.85 -18.78
C LYS A 79 0.34 -0.57 -18.54
N ALA A 80 -0.02 -0.28 -17.30
CA ALA A 80 -0.65 0.98 -16.96
C ALA A 80 0.30 2.16 -17.19
N TYR A 81 1.55 2.02 -16.75
CA TYR A 81 2.59 3.05 -16.90
C TYR A 81 2.95 3.35 -18.36
N GLU A 82 2.93 2.34 -19.25
CA GLU A 82 3.11 2.52 -20.70
C GLU A 82 2.04 3.44 -21.32
N GLN A 83 0.88 3.56 -20.69
CA GLN A 83 -0.23 4.40 -21.17
C GLN A 83 -0.19 5.82 -20.62
N ILE A 84 0.60 6.10 -19.58
CA ILE A 84 0.65 7.41 -18.92
C ILE A 84 0.94 8.57 -19.90
N PRO A 85 1.91 8.47 -20.85
CA PRO A 85 2.17 9.55 -21.79
C PRO A 85 0.97 9.93 -22.66
N PHE A 86 0.06 9.00 -22.91
CA PHE A 86 -1.13 9.22 -23.73
C PHE A 86 -2.33 9.79 -22.93
N ALA A 87 -2.23 9.81 -21.62
CA ALA A 87 -3.26 10.38 -20.75
C ALA A 87 -3.09 11.89 -20.54
N TYR A 88 -1.94 12.44 -20.86
CA TYR A 88 -1.66 13.87 -20.76
C TYR A 88 -2.34 14.66 -21.87
N TYR A 89 -2.91 15.81 -21.52
CA TYR A 89 -3.30 16.86 -22.45
C TYR A 89 -2.93 18.25 -21.89
N PRO A 90 -2.62 19.24 -22.77
CA PRO A 90 -2.22 20.56 -22.34
C PRO A 90 -3.26 21.24 -21.46
N GLY A 91 -2.82 21.84 -20.36
CA GLY A 91 -3.67 22.53 -19.40
C GLY A 91 -4.13 21.71 -18.21
N MET A 92 -3.78 20.42 -18.16
CA MET A 92 -4.04 19.59 -16.97
C MET A 92 -3.25 20.09 -15.76
N THR A 93 -3.84 19.86 -14.60
CA THR A 93 -3.19 19.92 -13.30
C THR A 93 -2.65 18.55 -12.89
N ASP A 94 -1.77 18.52 -11.89
CA ASP A 94 -1.21 17.28 -11.33
C ASP A 94 -2.31 16.36 -10.77
N ILE A 95 -3.38 16.93 -10.17
CA ILE A 95 -4.51 16.12 -9.67
C ILE A 95 -5.35 15.52 -10.81
N GLU A 96 -5.62 16.26 -11.89
CA GLU A 96 -6.32 15.73 -13.05
C GLU A 96 -5.52 14.60 -13.71
N PHE A 97 -4.21 14.78 -13.81
CA PHE A 97 -3.33 13.74 -14.33
C PHE A 97 -3.25 12.53 -13.42
N SER A 98 -3.19 12.73 -12.10
CA SER A 98 -3.27 11.65 -11.11
C SER A 98 -4.54 10.81 -11.27
N ILE A 99 -5.70 11.45 -11.42
CA ILE A 99 -7.00 10.78 -11.65
C ILE A 99 -6.96 9.93 -12.92
N GLU A 100 -6.40 10.45 -14.02
CA GLU A 100 -6.27 9.69 -15.25
C GLU A 100 -5.33 8.49 -15.10
N ILE A 101 -4.22 8.65 -14.38
CA ILE A 101 -3.30 7.54 -14.10
C ILE A 101 -3.98 6.48 -13.23
N GLU A 102 -4.71 6.88 -12.20
CA GLU A 102 -5.51 5.94 -11.39
C GLU A 102 -6.55 5.20 -12.23
N ARG A 103 -7.21 5.90 -13.15
CA ARG A 103 -8.13 5.28 -14.11
C ARG A 103 -7.42 4.21 -14.96
N LEU A 104 -6.23 4.50 -15.48
CA LEU A 104 -5.42 3.53 -16.24
C LEU A 104 -5.07 2.32 -15.38
N MET A 105 -4.63 2.54 -14.14
CA MET A 105 -4.34 1.47 -13.19
C MET A 105 -5.56 0.58 -12.95
N ARG A 106 -6.74 1.18 -12.72
CA ARG A 106 -8.00 0.46 -12.52
C ARG A 106 -8.40 -0.36 -13.75
N LEU A 107 -8.22 0.17 -14.95
CA LEU A 107 -8.50 -0.55 -16.21
C LEU A 107 -7.58 -1.76 -16.42
N GLN A 108 -6.37 -1.76 -15.86
CA GLN A 108 -5.49 -2.92 -15.84
C GLN A 108 -5.78 -3.89 -14.69
N GLY A 109 -6.84 -3.65 -13.91
CA GLY A 109 -7.30 -4.53 -12.84
C GLY A 109 -6.74 -4.19 -11.45
N CYS A 110 -6.15 -3.01 -11.26
CA CYS A 110 -5.75 -2.56 -9.92
C CYS A 110 -6.97 -2.46 -8.99
N LEU A 111 -6.86 -3.01 -7.80
CA LEU A 111 -7.94 -3.00 -6.80
C LEU A 111 -8.20 -1.60 -6.21
N GLY A 112 -7.26 -0.65 -6.38
CA GLY A 112 -7.36 0.72 -5.88
C GLY A 112 -7.30 0.82 -4.34
N ILE A 113 -6.82 -0.21 -3.70
CA ILE A 113 -6.62 -0.25 -2.25
C ILE A 113 -5.13 -0.40 -2.00
N PHE A 114 -4.56 0.56 -1.30
CA PHE A 114 -3.19 0.48 -0.80
C PHE A 114 -3.23 0.45 0.73
N ARG A 115 -2.55 -0.53 1.31
CA ARG A 115 -2.48 -0.68 2.77
C ARG A 115 -1.02 -0.85 3.18
N VAL A 116 -0.56 0.01 4.08
CA VAL A 116 0.76 -0.06 4.69
C VAL A 116 0.66 -0.37 6.18
N PHE A 117 1.75 -0.86 6.75
CA PHE A 117 1.84 -1.09 8.18
C PHE A 117 2.04 0.23 8.92
N GLY A 118 1.35 0.39 10.04
CA GLY A 118 1.48 1.54 10.91
C GLY A 118 0.13 2.07 11.39
N ARG A 119 0.18 3.00 12.32
CA ARG A 119 -1.04 3.65 12.83
C ARG A 119 -1.58 4.62 11.79
N SER A 120 -2.89 4.52 11.52
CA SER A 120 -3.60 5.45 10.62
C SER A 120 -2.96 5.59 9.24
N MET A 121 -2.47 4.49 8.69
CA MET A 121 -1.82 4.46 7.38
C MET A 121 -2.85 4.29 6.26
N GLU A 122 -3.81 5.18 6.23
CA GLU A 122 -4.68 5.39 5.08
C GLU A 122 -3.93 6.29 4.10
N ILE A 123 -3.52 5.71 2.98
CA ILE A 123 -2.90 6.47 1.90
C ILE A 123 -3.61 6.19 0.58
N PHE A 124 -3.67 7.19 -0.26
CA PHE A 124 -4.00 7.03 -1.67
C PHE A 124 -2.87 6.24 -2.37
N MET A 125 -3.09 5.81 -3.62
CA MET A 125 -2.17 4.89 -4.31
C MET A 125 -0.77 5.45 -4.52
N GLY A 126 -0.56 6.76 -4.38
CA GLY A 126 0.75 7.39 -4.49
C GLY A 126 0.69 8.85 -4.88
N SER A 127 1.80 9.39 -5.35
CA SER A 127 1.97 10.81 -5.66
C SER A 127 2.23 11.05 -7.14
N VAL A 128 1.59 12.08 -7.69
CA VAL A 128 1.92 12.67 -8.98
C VAL A 128 2.32 14.11 -8.71
N LEU A 129 3.59 14.43 -8.90
CA LEU A 129 4.16 15.71 -8.48
C LEU A 129 4.90 16.39 -9.63
N THR A 130 4.71 17.71 -9.74
CA THR A 130 5.39 18.56 -10.70
C THR A 130 5.66 19.96 -10.16
N GLY A 131 6.56 20.70 -10.79
CA GLY A 131 6.85 22.09 -10.46
C GLY A 131 7.16 22.29 -8.98
N ASP A 132 6.65 23.39 -8.42
CA ASP A 132 6.91 23.78 -7.03
C ASP A 132 6.34 22.78 -6.02
N ASN A 133 5.27 22.07 -6.37
CA ASN A 133 4.70 21.05 -5.50
C ASN A 133 5.64 19.85 -5.30
N ALA A 134 6.45 19.51 -6.31
CA ALA A 134 7.44 18.44 -6.20
C ALA A 134 8.58 18.75 -5.21
N GLY A 135 8.82 20.01 -4.90
CA GLY A 135 9.82 20.43 -3.91
C GLY A 135 9.33 20.41 -2.45
N TYR A 136 8.06 20.13 -2.22
CA TYR A 136 7.51 20.08 -0.86
C TYR A 136 7.82 18.75 -0.18
N PRO A 137 8.45 18.79 1.02
CA PRO A 137 8.77 17.57 1.76
C PRO A 137 7.49 16.92 2.31
N SER A 138 7.51 15.59 2.42
CA SER A 138 6.47 14.85 3.12
C SER A 138 6.50 15.16 4.63
N PRO A 139 5.34 15.39 5.27
CA PRO A 139 5.25 15.44 6.73
C PRO A 139 5.25 14.03 7.36
N TYR A 140 5.19 12.98 6.55
CA TYR A 140 5.20 11.59 6.97
C TYR A 140 6.61 11.00 6.85
N ASP A 141 6.91 9.98 7.66
CA ASP A 141 8.17 9.24 7.58
C ASP A 141 8.14 8.17 6.46
N PHE A 142 7.73 8.59 5.27
CA PHE A 142 7.78 7.78 4.04
C PHE A 142 7.70 8.69 2.81
N ALA A 143 8.06 8.15 1.65
CA ALA A 143 8.32 8.88 0.42
C ALA A 143 7.06 9.42 -0.29
N LEU A 144 6.24 10.20 0.40
CA LEU A 144 5.17 10.99 -0.20
C LEU A 144 5.52 12.47 -0.08
N GLY A 145 5.76 13.13 -1.21
CA GLY A 145 5.94 14.58 -1.26
C GLY A 145 4.64 15.30 -1.58
N GLY A 146 4.73 16.62 -1.72
CA GLY A 146 3.63 17.48 -2.11
C GLY A 146 2.80 18.02 -0.96
N ARG A 147 2.02 19.06 -1.24
CA ARG A 147 1.17 19.76 -0.26
C ARG A 147 -0.17 19.08 -0.03
N GLY A 148 -0.65 18.34 -1.06
CA GLY A 148 -2.00 17.80 -1.06
C GLY A 148 -3.08 18.84 -1.30
N LEU A 149 -4.31 18.40 -1.42
CA LEU A 149 -5.47 19.26 -1.66
C LEU A 149 -5.97 19.97 -0.40
N ASP A 150 -5.71 19.41 0.76
CA ASP A 150 -6.19 19.92 2.05
C ASP A 150 -5.18 19.58 3.17
N PRO A 151 -4.98 20.48 4.14
CA PRO A 151 -4.11 20.22 5.29
C PRO A 151 -4.47 18.98 6.12
N ALA A 152 -5.69 18.46 6.00
CA ALA A 152 -6.10 17.20 6.66
C ALA A 152 -5.37 15.98 6.08
N LEU A 153 -4.91 16.05 4.82
CA LEU A 153 -4.07 15.05 4.16
C LEU A 153 -2.97 15.77 3.37
N PRO A 154 -1.90 16.22 4.04
CA PRO A 154 -0.85 17.05 3.45
C PRO A 154 0.16 16.21 2.68
N GLY A 155 -0.21 15.75 1.49
CA GLY A 155 0.64 14.95 0.60
C GLY A 155 0.02 14.78 -0.77
N GLY A 156 0.85 14.60 -1.80
CA GLY A 156 0.40 14.39 -3.17
C GLY A 156 0.09 15.68 -3.94
N ALA A 157 -0.70 15.53 -5.00
CA ALA A 157 -1.11 16.59 -5.91
C ALA A 157 -1.88 17.72 -5.21
N ASP A 158 -1.69 18.96 -5.67
CA ASP A 158 -2.26 20.17 -5.06
C ASP A 158 -2.95 21.14 -6.06
N LYS A 159 -3.22 20.67 -7.29
CA LYS A 159 -3.69 21.46 -8.46
C LYS A 159 -2.58 22.27 -9.15
N THR A 160 -1.32 21.93 -8.94
CA THR A 160 -0.22 22.53 -9.71
C THR A 160 -0.39 22.23 -11.20
N PRO A 161 -0.44 23.27 -12.09
CA PRO A 161 -0.56 23.04 -13.52
C PRO A 161 0.68 22.33 -14.09
N LEU A 162 0.46 21.37 -14.95
CA LEU A 162 1.51 20.74 -15.74
C LEU A 162 1.94 21.66 -16.88
N LYS A 163 3.24 22.00 -16.94
CA LYS A 163 3.78 22.95 -17.90
C LYS A 163 4.87 22.33 -18.77
N GLU A 164 4.95 22.77 -20.00
CA GLU A 164 6.06 22.41 -20.89
C GLU A 164 7.42 22.79 -20.25
N GLY A 165 8.42 21.93 -20.45
CA GLY A 165 9.74 22.08 -19.86
C GLY A 165 9.84 21.60 -18.41
N GLN A 166 8.81 20.97 -17.86
CA GLN A 166 8.81 20.40 -16.52
C GLN A 166 8.84 18.87 -16.52
N SER A 167 9.43 18.30 -15.49
CA SER A 167 9.29 16.89 -15.16
C SER A 167 8.04 16.64 -14.32
N VAL A 168 7.49 15.44 -14.45
CA VAL A 168 6.39 14.94 -13.63
C VAL A 168 6.84 13.61 -13.02
N MET A 169 6.95 13.56 -11.71
CA MET A 169 7.18 12.34 -10.97
C MET A 169 5.85 11.62 -10.78
N VAL A 170 5.81 10.36 -11.13
CA VAL A 170 4.68 9.46 -10.89
C VAL A 170 5.19 8.30 -10.05
N ASP A 171 4.74 8.25 -8.81
CA ASP A 171 5.14 7.26 -7.82
C ASP A 171 3.88 6.64 -7.21
N LEU A 172 3.55 5.43 -7.66
CA LEU A 172 2.29 4.77 -7.31
C LEU A 172 2.49 3.34 -6.85
N GLY A 173 1.79 2.97 -5.80
CA GLY A 173 1.59 1.59 -5.42
C GLY A 173 0.53 0.91 -6.30
N GLY A 174 0.74 -0.36 -6.62
CA GLY A 174 -0.21 -1.16 -7.40
C GLY A 174 -0.60 -2.44 -6.68
N ASN A 175 -1.90 -2.68 -6.54
CA ASN A 175 -2.45 -3.91 -6.00
C ASN A 175 -3.40 -4.54 -7.01
N PHE A 176 -2.93 -5.58 -7.71
CA PHE A 176 -3.71 -6.24 -8.78
C PHE A 176 -4.25 -7.62 -8.38
N ASN A 177 -3.69 -8.24 -7.35
CA ASN A 177 -4.05 -9.61 -6.95
C ASN A 177 -3.85 -9.86 -5.45
N GLY A 178 -3.80 -8.80 -4.64
CA GLY A 178 -3.50 -8.89 -3.21
C GLY A 178 -2.01 -8.77 -2.88
N TYR A 179 -1.11 -8.86 -3.87
CA TYR A 179 0.32 -8.59 -3.72
C TYR A 179 0.64 -7.22 -4.30
N MET A 180 1.09 -6.33 -3.45
CA MET A 180 1.36 -4.94 -3.79
C MET A 180 2.74 -4.78 -4.40
N GLY A 181 2.82 -4.02 -5.49
CA GLY A 181 4.05 -3.52 -6.08
C GLY A 181 4.15 -2.02 -5.91
N ASP A 182 5.33 -1.51 -6.10
CA ASP A 182 5.64 -0.10 -6.08
C ASP A 182 6.43 0.26 -7.33
N MET A 183 6.09 1.39 -7.96
CA MET A 183 6.73 1.82 -9.20
C MET A 183 6.78 3.33 -9.29
N SER A 184 7.99 3.85 -9.47
CA SER A 184 8.27 5.25 -9.68
C SER A 184 8.82 5.49 -11.08
N ARG A 185 8.32 6.51 -11.79
CA ARG A 185 8.86 6.98 -13.07
C ARG A 185 8.76 8.49 -13.14
N VAL A 186 9.71 9.07 -13.86
CA VAL A 186 9.69 10.49 -14.21
C VAL A 186 9.38 10.63 -15.69
N PHE A 187 8.40 11.46 -15.98
CA PHE A 187 7.99 11.84 -17.33
C PHE A 187 8.39 13.30 -17.58
N SER A 188 8.59 13.67 -18.83
CA SER A 188 8.82 15.06 -19.22
C SER A 188 7.66 15.59 -20.06
N ILE A 189 7.28 16.84 -19.81
CA ILE A 189 6.33 17.55 -20.66
C ILE A 189 7.15 18.41 -21.63
N GLY A 190 7.19 17.96 -22.88
CA GLY A 190 8.08 18.57 -23.87
C GLY A 190 9.56 18.31 -23.57
N LYS A 191 10.42 19.27 -23.98
CA LYS A 191 11.87 19.18 -23.80
C LYS A 191 12.27 19.81 -22.47
N LEU A 192 13.00 19.07 -21.66
CA LEU A 192 13.62 19.59 -20.43
C LEU A 192 14.89 20.40 -20.77
N SER A 193 15.40 21.15 -19.79
CA SER A 193 16.72 21.79 -19.90
C SER A 193 17.84 20.76 -19.94
N GLU A 194 19.00 21.14 -20.47
CA GLU A 194 20.19 20.25 -20.52
C GLU A 194 20.69 19.89 -19.10
N GLU A 195 20.46 20.75 -18.12
CA GLU A 195 20.81 20.51 -16.71
C GLU A 195 19.91 19.44 -16.05
N ALA A 196 18.75 19.15 -16.63
CA ALA A 196 17.79 18.17 -16.09
C ALA A 196 18.05 16.73 -16.62
N TYR A 197 18.95 16.57 -17.56
CA TYR A 197 19.42 15.28 -18.11
C TYR A 197 20.78 14.89 -17.54
#